data_7e4f25a9037576c1055497a14fcb13c6
#
_entry.id   7e4f25a9037576c1055497a14fcb13c6
#
_cell.length_a   1.000
_cell.length_b   1.000
_cell.length_c   1.000
_cell.angle_alpha   90.00
_cell.angle_beta   90.00
_cell.angle_gamma   90.00
#
_symmetry.space_group_name_H-M   'P 1'
#
loop_
_entity.id
_entity.type
_entity.pdbx_description
1 polymer ?
#
loop_
_entity_poly.entity_id
_entity_poly.type
_entity_poly.pdbx_seq_one_letter_code
_entity_poly.pdbx_strand_id
1 'polypeptide(L)'
;MILNTFAKNKEVLVSRGELVEIGGSFRVPEVMAQSGAILKEIGTTNKTHLADYENAINENTSMLMKVHKSNYSIEGFSSDVDFEDIVKTAQQNSVIDYYDMGSGHMIDLPFNLSQKEPSILEIMKYKPSLLSFSGDKLLGSVQAGIIIGKKELISKIKKNQLLRMLRVDKITLSILEDNLNSYLKNDLDDIPTLKMLFTSLETLENRANSLKEKIDTICTAQVLETQTLIGGGTTPNRKIPSFGVTISYKDFKPNKIEKLFRQNNLICRIENEKVLLDFRTIQENEIEQIAN
;
A
#
# COMPACT_ATOMS: atom_id res chain seq x y z
N MET A 1 13.88 -12.90 -1.15
CA MET A 1 14.94 -12.81 -2.19
C MET A 1 16.11 -11.93 -1.74
N ILE A 2 15.92 -10.64 -1.46
CA ILE A 2 16.98 -9.70 -1.05
C ILE A 2 17.75 -10.24 0.15
N LEU A 3 17.08 -10.48 1.26
CA LEU A 3 17.68 -10.97 2.50
C LEU A 3 18.43 -12.30 2.30
N ASN A 4 17.83 -13.27 1.62
CA ASN A 4 18.46 -14.55 1.32
C ASN A 4 19.74 -14.41 0.44
N THR A 5 19.77 -13.40 -0.43
CA THR A 5 20.93 -13.16 -1.31
C THR A 5 22.08 -12.48 -0.60
N PHE A 6 21.80 -11.52 0.29
CA PHE A 6 22.83 -10.61 0.83
C PHE A 6 23.05 -10.71 2.34
N ALA A 7 22.11 -11.32 3.07
CA ALA A 7 22.15 -11.31 4.53
C ALA A 7 22.11 -12.70 5.17
N LYS A 8 22.29 -13.78 4.40
CA LYS A 8 22.33 -15.14 4.96
C LYS A 8 23.43 -15.27 5.98
N ASN A 9 23.09 -15.64 7.23
CA ASN A 9 23.96 -15.72 8.39
C ASN A 9 24.66 -14.39 8.75
N LYS A 10 24.06 -13.26 8.39
CA LYS A 10 24.55 -11.91 8.67
C LYS A 10 23.46 -11.09 9.32
N GLU A 11 23.87 -10.07 10.09
CA GLU A 11 22.97 -9.14 10.76
C GLU A 11 22.32 -8.16 9.77
N VAL A 12 21.03 -7.95 9.96
CA VAL A 12 20.23 -6.90 9.31
C VAL A 12 19.68 -6.01 10.41
N LEU A 13 20.06 -4.75 10.42
CA LEU A 13 19.60 -3.76 11.38
C LEU A 13 18.24 -3.22 10.95
N VAL A 14 17.23 -3.34 11.83
CA VAL A 14 15.86 -2.87 11.60
C VAL A 14 15.36 -2.14 12.84
N SER A 15 14.70 -1.00 12.66
CA SER A 15 14.04 -0.31 13.76
C SER A 15 12.97 -1.20 14.40
N ARG A 16 12.95 -1.27 15.74
CA ARG A 16 11.91 -2.03 16.47
C ARG A 16 10.51 -1.55 16.15
N GLY A 17 10.34 -0.25 15.91
CA GLY A 17 9.07 0.34 15.48
C GLY A 17 8.64 -0.04 14.07
N GLU A 18 9.45 -0.76 13.29
CA GLU A 18 9.19 -1.17 11.91
C GLU A 18 8.98 -2.69 11.76
N LEU A 19 8.93 -3.44 12.88
CA LEU A 19 8.67 -4.88 12.89
C LEU A 19 7.17 -5.13 12.73
N VAL A 20 6.70 -5.04 11.50
CA VAL A 20 5.29 -5.11 11.15
C VAL A 20 4.80 -6.55 10.96
N GLU A 21 3.56 -6.81 11.37
CA GLU A 21 2.76 -7.93 10.89
C GLU A 21 1.85 -7.44 9.76
N ILE A 22 2.02 -8.03 8.59
CA ILE A 22 1.15 -7.82 7.43
C ILE A 22 0.03 -8.87 7.47
N GLY A 23 -1.15 -8.60 6.94
CA GLY A 23 -2.30 -9.48 7.03
C GLY A 23 -2.02 -10.98 6.85
N GLY A 24 -2.79 -11.85 7.50
CA GLY A 24 -2.60 -13.31 7.44
C GLY A 24 -1.46 -13.85 8.28
N SER A 25 -1.08 -13.17 9.34
CA SER A 25 0.02 -13.56 10.27
C SER A 25 1.42 -13.49 9.62
N PHE A 26 1.58 -12.70 8.57
CA PHE A 26 2.87 -12.51 7.90
C PHE A 26 3.70 -11.48 8.67
N ARG A 27 4.74 -11.90 9.35
CA ARG A 27 5.59 -11.07 10.21
C ARG A 27 6.97 -10.86 9.63
N VAL A 28 7.42 -9.62 9.59
CA VAL A 28 8.78 -9.27 9.09
C VAL A 28 9.88 -10.08 9.81
N PRO A 29 9.88 -10.22 11.17
CA PRO A 29 10.89 -11.02 11.84
C PRO A 29 10.92 -12.49 11.39
N GLU A 30 9.77 -13.08 11.14
CA GLU A 30 9.66 -14.48 10.71
C GLU A 30 10.14 -14.65 9.25
N VAL A 31 9.81 -13.69 8.38
CA VAL A 31 10.32 -13.65 7.01
C VAL A 31 11.84 -13.50 7.00
N MET A 32 12.39 -12.67 7.87
CA MET A 32 13.84 -12.51 8.02
C MET A 32 14.50 -13.82 8.47
N ALA A 33 13.97 -14.47 9.50
CA ALA A 33 14.46 -15.76 9.98
C ALA A 33 14.43 -16.83 8.87
N GLN A 34 13.31 -16.94 8.13
CA GLN A 34 13.18 -17.88 7.01
C GLN A 34 14.16 -17.58 5.86
N SER A 35 14.57 -16.33 5.68
CA SER A 35 15.57 -15.98 4.67
C SER A 35 16.99 -16.38 5.06
N GLY A 36 17.22 -16.75 6.33
CA GLY A 36 18.52 -17.01 6.92
C GLY A 36 19.24 -15.76 7.42
N ALA A 37 18.61 -14.59 7.40
CA ALA A 37 19.15 -13.36 7.97
C ALA A 37 19.00 -13.36 9.50
N ILE A 38 19.92 -12.69 10.18
CA ILE A 38 19.88 -12.47 11.63
C ILE A 38 19.29 -11.09 11.86
N LEU A 39 18.08 -11.04 12.41
CA LEU A 39 17.45 -9.78 12.80
C LEU A 39 18.21 -9.17 13.97
N LYS A 40 18.62 -7.90 13.83
CA LYS A 40 19.14 -7.07 14.89
C LYS A 40 18.23 -5.85 15.07
N GLU A 41 17.42 -5.90 16.10
CA GLU A 41 16.52 -4.80 16.45
C GLU A 41 17.29 -3.64 17.04
N ILE A 42 16.99 -2.42 16.58
CA ILE A 42 17.58 -1.18 17.09
C ILE A 42 16.51 -0.18 17.52
N GLY A 43 16.89 0.77 18.37
CA GLY A 43 15.97 1.76 18.91
C GLY A 43 14.88 1.17 19.82
N THR A 44 13.76 1.84 19.89
CA THR A 44 12.57 1.45 20.68
C THR A 44 11.34 1.41 19.78
N THR A 45 10.20 0.96 20.33
CA THR A 45 8.94 0.85 19.57
C THR A 45 8.51 2.16 18.93
N ASN A 46 8.70 3.30 19.62
CA ASN A 46 8.21 4.60 19.16
C ASN A 46 9.33 5.55 18.76
N LYS A 47 10.59 5.26 19.07
CA LYS A 47 11.72 6.13 18.71
C LYS A 47 12.92 5.35 18.25
N THR A 48 13.45 5.75 17.13
CA THR A 48 14.74 5.29 16.59
C THR A 48 15.50 6.51 16.09
N HIS A 49 16.75 6.63 16.50
CA HIS A 49 17.67 7.70 16.12
C HIS A 49 18.75 7.16 15.19
N LEU A 50 19.38 8.02 14.42
CA LEU A 50 20.46 7.63 13.52
C LEU A 50 21.61 6.96 14.30
N ALA A 51 21.93 7.46 15.49
CA ALA A 51 22.93 6.88 16.37
C ALA A 51 22.64 5.43 16.77
N ASP A 52 21.39 4.97 16.76
CA ASP A 52 21.04 3.58 17.04
C ASP A 52 21.54 2.67 15.92
N TYR A 53 21.47 3.13 14.65
CA TYR A 53 22.07 2.42 13.51
C TYR A 53 23.60 2.45 13.59
N GLU A 54 24.20 3.64 13.76
CA GLU A 54 25.65 3.85 13.76
C GLU A 54 26.34 3.00 14.85
N ASN A 55 25.80 2.99 16.06
CA ASN A 55 26.36 2.24 17.20
C ASN A 55 26.14 0.72 17.09
N ALA A 56 25.17 0.28 16.28
CA ALA A 56 24.87 -1.14 16.12
C ALA A 56 25.67 -1.81 15.00
N ILE A 57 26.25 -1.04 14.06
CA ILE A 57 27.04 -1.59 12.94
C ILE A 57 28.31 -2.29 13.46
N ASN A 58 28.58 -3.50 12.96
CA ASN A 58 29.78 -4.29 13.25
C ASN A 58 30.16 -5.16 12.03
N GLU A 59 31.19 -5.98 12.16
CA GLU A 59 31.72 -6.85 11.08
C GLU A 59 30.72 -7.90 10.57
N ASN A 60 29.69 -8.21 11.34
CA ASN A 60 28.62 -9.12 10.95
C ASN A 60 27.46 -8.43 10.25
N THR A 61 27.40 -7.10 10.30
CA THR A 61 26.33 -6.31 9.68
C THR A 61 26.47 -6.33 8.16
N SER A 62 25.42 -6.78 7.48
CA SER A 62 25.36 -6.76 6.01
C SER A 62 24.39 -5.71 5.45
N MET A 63 23.41 -5.29 6.24
CA MET A 63 22.32 -4.46 5.72
C MET A 63 21.72 -3.56 6.80
N LEU A 64 21.43 -2.31 6.42
CA LEU A 64 20.53 -1.41 7.14
C LEU A 64 19.19 -1.41 6.41
N MET A 65 18.15 -1.89 7.07
CA MET A 65 16.84 -2.05 6.45
C MET A 65 15.83 -1.09 7.08
N LYS A 66 15.08 -0.39 6.23
CA LYS A 66 13.88 0.35 6.59
C LYS A 66 12.66 -0.40 6.08
N VAL A 67 11.64 -0.53 6.94
CA VAL A 67 10.34 -1.10 6.57
C VAL A 67 9.27 -0.03 6.75
N HIS A 68 8.53 0.24 5.70
CA HIS A 68 7.45 1.21 5.76
C HIS A 68 6.28 0.69 6.59
N LYS A 69 5.75 1.56 7.48
CA LYS A 69 4.58 1.25 8.34
C LYS A 69 3.28 1.39 7.54
N SER A 70 3.07 0.47 6.58
CA SER A 70 2.00 0.56 5.58
C SER A 70 0.60 0.29 6.12
N ASN A 71 0.46 -0.39 7.27
CA ASN A 71 -0.82 -0.85 7.82
C ASN A 71 -1.10 -0.39 9.26
N TYR A 72 -0.21 0.37 9.86
CA TYR A 72 -0.38 0.97 11.19
C TYR A 72 0.35 2.32 11.28
N SER A 73 -0.01 3.11 12.30
CA SER A 73 0.68 4.36 12.64
C SER A 73 1.08 4.37 14.12
N ILE A 74 2.19 5.03 14.42
CA ILE A 74 2.60 5.34 15.80
C ILE A 74 2.33 6.81 16.02
N GLU A 75 1.53 7.13 17.02
CA GLU A 75 1.14 8.50 17.36
C GLU A 75 1.75 8.95 18.70
N GLY A 76 1.86 10.25 18.89
CA GLY A 76 2.43 10.85 20.09
C GLY A 76 3.94 11.09 19.99
N PHE A 77 4.70 10.81 21.05
CA PHE A 77 6.15 10.98 21.08
C PHE A 77 6.86 9.90 20.25
N SER A 78 6.90 10.08 18.95
CA SER A 78 7.54 9.16 18.02
C SER A 78 8.60 9.87 17.17
N SER A 79 9.64 9.13 16.79
CA SER A 79 10.70 9.58 15.88
C SER A 79 11.19 8.41 15.04
N ASP A 80 11.29 8.61 13.75
CA ASP A 80 11.86 7.67 12.79
C ASP A 80 13.12 8.29 12.15
N VAL A 81 14.01 7.46 11.63
CA VAL A 81 15.17 7.90 10.86
C VAL A 81 14.77 8.07 9.40
N ASP A 82 15.16 9.19 8.80
CA ASP A 82 14.95 9.41 7.38
C ASP A 82 15.77 8.43 6.55
N PHE A 83 15.18 7.94 5.46
CA PHE A 83 15.88 6.94 4.65
C PHE A 83 17.14 7.51 3.97
N GLU A 84 17.18 8.79 3.69
CA GLU A 84 18.37 9.47 3.17
C GLU A 84 19.57 9.29 4.12
N ASP A 85 19.35 9.42 5.42
CA ASP A 85 20.41 9.26 6.43
C ASP A 85 20.85 7.79 6.57
N ILE A 86 19.89 6.85 6.45
CA ILE A 86 20.23 5.41 6.39
C ILE A 86 21.12 5.11 5.17
N VAL A 87 20.80 5.68 3.99
CA VAL A 87 21.61 5.52 2.78
C VAL A 87 23.02 6.05 2.99
N LYS A 88 23.16 7.27 3.56
CA LYS A 88 24.48 7.87 3.85
C LYS A 88 25.30 7.00 4.82
N THR A 89 24.68 6.56 5.92
CA THR A 89 25.34 5.72 6.93
C THR A 89 25.76 4.37 6.35
N ALA A 90 24.91 3.76 5.55
CA ALA A 90 25.23 2.49 4.88
C ALA A 90 26.44 2.64 3.92
N GLN A 91 26.49 3.72 3.14
CA GLN A 91 27.59 4.00 2.23
C GLN A 91 28.90 4.22 2.97
N GLN A 92 28.88 4.97 4.08
CA GLN A 92 30.08 5.22 4.92
C GLN A 92 30.64 3.93 5.53
N ASN A 93 29.79 2.97 5.83
CA ASN A 93 30.17 1.71 6.46
C ASN A 93 30.27 0.53 5.48
N SER A 94 30.13 0.76 4.16
CA SER A 94 30.20 -0.26 3.11
C SER A 94 29.21 -1.41 3.30
N VAL A 95 28.03 -1.14 3.90
CA VAL A 95 26.91 -2.07 4.04
C VAL A 95 25.78 -1.71 3.05
N ILE A 96 24.83 -2.60 2.85
CA ILE A 96 23.72 -2.38 1.93
C ILE A 96 22.61 -1.61 2.65
N ASP A 97 22.10 -0.53 2.06
CA ASP A 97 20.83 0.07 2.43
C ASP A 97 19.69 -0.58 1.64
N TYR A 98 18.60 -0.87 2.33
CA TYR A 98 17.43 -1.47 1.74
C TYR A 98 16.14 -0.86 2.31
N TYR A 99 15.23 -0.44 1.44
CA TYR A 99 13.92 0.01 1.83
C TYR A 99 12.83 -0.93 1.30
N ASP A 100 12.08 -1.54 2.21
CA ASP A 100 10.83 -2.21 1.89
C ASP A 100 9.67 -1.22 2.05
N MET A 101 9.23 -0.66 0.94
CA MET A 101 8.14 0.32 0.91
C MET A 101 6.77 -0.32 1.10
N GLY A 102 6.65 -1.63 0.89
CA GLY A 102 5.39 -2.36 0.93
C GLY A 102 4.40 -1.90 -0.15
N SER A 103 3.92 -0.68 -0.05
CA SER A 103 3.11 -0.01 -1.07
C SER A 103 4.00 0.90 -1.92
N GLY A 104 3.85 0.93 -3.20
CA GLY A 104 4.62 1.80 -4.09
C GLY A 104 3.69 2.64 -4.94
N HIS A 105 3.99 3.95 -5.10
CA HIS A 105 3.32 4.81 -6.06
C HIS A 105 4.36 5.68 -6.77
N MET A 106 4.02 6.17 -7.96
CA MET A 106 4.96 6.89 -8.81
C MET A 106 4.62 8.37 -8.98
N ILE A 107 3.46 8.81 -8.51
CA ILE A 107 2.94 10.16 -8.68
C ILE A 107 2.47 10.73 -7.35
N ASP A 108 2.32 12.05 -7.26
CA ASP A 108 1.72 12.69 -6.10
C ASP A 108 0.24 12.30 -5.99
N LEU A 109 -0.14 11.79 -4.84
CA LEU A 109 -1.50 11.36 -4.56
C LEU A 109 -2.34 12.54 -4.02
N PRO A 110 -3.64 12.59 -4.35
CA PRO A 110 -4.53 13.64 -3.86
C PRO A 110 -4.75 13.56 -2.34
N PHE A 111 -5.40 14.56 -1.75
CA PHE A 111 -5.78 14.59 -0.33
C PHE A 111 -4.60 14.50 0.64
N ASN A 112 -3.42 15.00 0.24
CA ASN A 112 -2.17 14.94 1.03
C ASN A 112 -1.75 13.52 1.41
N LEU A 113 -2.14 12.51 0.66
CA LEU A 113 -1.77 11.12 0.93
C LEU A 113 -0.25 10.90 0.83
N SER A 114 0.43 11.56 -0.13
CA SER A 114 1.88 11.48 -0.32
C SER A 114 2.72 12.01 0.86
N GLN A 115 2.14 12.78 1.77
CA GLN A 115 2.91 13.36 2.91
C GLN A 115 3.55 12.32 3.83
N LYS A 116 2.96 11.12 3.94
CA LYS A 116 3.46 10.01 4.78
C LYS A 116 3.73 8.73 4.00
N GLU A 117 3.41 8.74 2.72
CA GLU A 117 3.69 7.66 1.76
C GLU A 117 4.64 8.23 0.70
N PRO A 118 5.96 8.10 0.87
CA PRO A 118 6.91 8.64 -0.11
C PRO A 118 6.74 7.90 -1.44
N SER A 119 6.82 8.65 -2.55
CA SER A 119 6.79 8.03 -3.87
C SER A 119 8.10 7.29 -4.17
N ILE A 120 8.02 6.29 -5.07
CA ILE A 120 9.20 5.59 -5.55
C ILE A 120 10.23 6.59 -6.11
N LEU A 121 9.75 7.62 -6.86
CA LEU A 121 10.61 8.61 -7.48
C LEU A 121 11.33 9.50 -6.45
N GLU A 122 10.68 9.81 -5.32
CA GLU A 122 11.32 10.54 -4.23
C GLU A 122 12.43 9.73 -3.57
N ILE A 123 12.17 8.47 -3.25
CA ILE A 123 13.18 7.58 -2.66
C ILE A 123 14.35 7.35 -3.60
N MET A 124 14.10 7.24 -4.90
CA MET A 124 15.16 7.06 -5.91
C MET A 124 16.12 8.26 -6.02
N LYS A 125 15.73 9.47 -5.56
CA LYS A 125 16.65 10.63 -5.49
C LYS A 125 17.83 10.38 -4.54
N TYR A 126 17.64 9.57 -3.50
CA TYR A 126 18.70 9.20 -2.56
C TYR A 126 19.66 8.13 -3.09
N LYS A 127 19.39 7.59 -4.29
CA LYS A 127 20.18 6.53 -4.95
C LYS A 127 20.37 5.28 -4.07
N PRO A 128 19.26 4.69 -3.58
CA PRO A 128 19.34 3.53 -2.70
C PRO A 128 20.06 2.35 -3.34
N SER A 129 20.65 1.50 -2.49
CA SER A 129 21.21 0.24 -2.94
C SER A 129 20.14 -0.71 -3.43
N LEU A 130 19.04 -0.86 -2.67
CA LEU A 130 17.89 -1.69 -3.00
C LEU A 130 16.59 -1.07 -2.47
N LEU A 131 15.53 -1.24 -3.23
CA LEU A 131 14.17 -0.85 -2.92
C LEU A 131 13.22 -1.97 -3.35
N SER A 132 12.20 -2.29 -2.55
CA SER A 132 11.11 -3.19 -2.96
C SER A 132 9.73 -2.61 -2.65
N PHE A 133 8.76 -2.99 -3.46
CA PHE A 133 7.36 -2.61 -3.31
C PHE A 133 6.43 -3.60 -4.02
N SER A 134 5.13 -3.53 -3.70
CA SER A 134 4.09 -4.36 -4.29
C SER A 134 3.44 -3.68 -5.49
N GLY A 135 3.18 -4.46 -6.56
CA GLY A 135 2.48 -3.97 -7.75
C GLY A 135 0.98 -3.76 -7.54
N ASP A 136 0.36 -4.56 -6.68
CA ASP A 136 -1.10 -4.64 -6.45
C ASP A 136 -1.64 -3.70 -5.36
N LYS A 137 -0.86 -2.71 -4.94
CA LYS A 137 -1.29 -1.68 -3.99
C LYS A 137 -1.44 -0.33 -4.70
N LEU A 138 -0.78 0.73 -4.20
CA LEU A 138 -0.90 2.08 -4.79
C LEU A 138 -0.34 2.20 -6.20
N LEU A 139 0.52 1.29 -6.65
CA LEU A 139 0.90 1.22 -8.06
C LEU A 139 -0.30 0.89 -8.96
N GLY A 140 -1.32 0.23 -8.43
CA GLY A 140 -2.57 -0.07 -9.14
C GLY A 140 -2.44 -1.12 -10.24
N SER A 141 -1.50 -2.07 -10.09
CA SER A 141 -1.20 -3.12 -11.05
C SER A 141 -1.48 -4.52 -10.49
N VAL A 142 -0.79 -5.52 -11.00
CA VAL A 142 -0.90 -6.93 -10.63
C VAL A 142 -0.12 -7.26 -9.37
N GLN A 143 -0.48 -8.37 -8.71
CA GLN A 143 0.28 -8.90 -7.58
C GLN A 143 1.66 -9.35 -8.02
N ALA A 144 2.65 -8.53 -7.71
CA ALA A 144 4.06 -8.78 -7.98
C ALA A 144 4.93 -8.05 -6.95
N GLY A 145 5.97 -8.69 -6.47
CA GLY A 145 7.05 -8.03 -5.73
C GLY A 145 8.06 -7.45 -6.72
N ILE A 146 8.21 -6.14 -6.73
CA ILE A 146 9.12 -5.42 -7.61
C ILE A 146 10.36 -5.03 -6.82
N ILE A 147 11.54 -5.31 -7.36
CA ILE A 147 12.83 -4.95 -6.77
C ILE A 147 13.59 -4.07 -7.76
N ILE A 148 13.98 -2.89 -7.32
CA ILE A 148 14.84 -1.96 -8.06
C ILE A 148 16.08 -1.62 -7.23
N GLY A 149 17.16 -1.16 -7.89
CA GLY A 149 18.38 -0.79 -7.21
C GLY A 149 19.62 -0.86 -8.09
N LYS A 150 20.80 -0.89 -7.46
CA LYS A 150 22.10 -0.91 -8.14
C LYS A 150 22.23 -2.16 -9.02
N LYS A 151 22.68 -1.96 -10.26
CA LYS A 151 22.77 -3.01 -11.30
C LYS A 151 23.51 -4.26 -10.84
N GLU A 152 24.61 -4.09 -10.12
CA GLU A 152 25.42 -5.20 -9.60
C GLU A 152 24.67 -6.04 -8.55
N LEU A 153 23.83 -5.40 -7.71
CA LEU A 153 23.02 -6.10 -6.71
C LEU A 153 21.85 -6.84 -7.38
N ILE A 154 21.14 -6.18 -8.29
CA ILE A 154 20.09 -6.82 -9.08
C ILE A 154 20.63 -8.02 -9.86
N SER A 155 21.83 -7.92 -10.43
CA SER A 155 22.46 -9.04 -11.14
C SER A 155 22.75 -10.25 -10.23
N LYS A 156 23.07 -10.01 -8.95
CA LYS A 156 23.24 -11.09 -7.96
C LYS A 156 21.88 -11.73 -7.58
N ILE A 157 20.83 -10.91 -7.38
CA ILE A 157 19.47 -11.41 -7.10
C ILE A 157 18.99 -12.30 -8.26
N LYS A 158 19.22 -11.89 -9.51
CA LYS A 158 18.84 -12.68 -10.71
C LYS A 158 19.54 -14.05 -10.78
N LYS A 159 20.67 -14.23 -10.10
CA LYS A 159 21.39 -15.53 -10.03
C LYS A 159 20.95 -16.39 -8.85
N ASN A 160 20.13 -15.88 -7.93
CA ASN A 160 19.65 -16.65 -6.79
C ASN A 160 18.71 -17.76 -7.27
N GLN A 161 18.93 -18.99 -6.81
CA GLN A 161 18.16 -20.17 -7.23
C GLN A 161 16.67 -20.07 -6.89
N LEU A 162 16.31 -19.35 -5.81
CA LEU A 162 14.91 -19.11 -5.44
C LEU A 162 14.14 -18.35 -6.53
N LEU A 163 14.82 -17.56 -7.38
CA LEU A 163 14.15 -16.86 -8.46
C LEU A 163 13.42 -17.81 -9.42
N ARG A 164 13.92 -19.04 -9.59
CA ARG A 164 13.25 -20.06 -10.43
C ARG A 164 11.83 -20.34 -9.97
N MET A 165 11.58 -20.30 -8.66
CA MET A 165 10.26 -20.55 -8.07
C MET A 165 9.44 -19.26 -7.89
N LEU A 166 10.10 -18.13 -7.60
CA LEU A 166 9.45 -16.89 -7.21
C LEU A 166 9.20 -15.92 -8.37
N ARG A 167 9.79 -16.15 -9.55
CA ARG A 167 9.56 -15.28 -10.71
C ARG A 167 8.10 -15.34 -11.15
N VAL A 168 7.57 -14.18 -11.45
CA VAL A 168 6.24 -14.05 -12.04
C VAL A 168 6.21 -14.61 -13.46
N ASP A 169 5.02 -14.94 -13.95
CA ASP A 169 4.80 -15.42 -15.31
C ASP A 169 4.75 -14.28 -16.35
N LYS A 170 4.63 -14.65 -17.63
CA LYS A 170 4.63 -13.68 -18.73
C LYS A 170 3.35 -12.81 -18.78
N ILE A 171 2.22 -13.32 -18.26
CA ILE A 171 0.96 -12.56 -18.24
C ILE A 171 1.08 -11.44 -17.22
N THR A 172 1.58 -11.75 -16.02
CA THR A 172 1.88 -10.76 -14.97
C THR A 172 2.85 -9.68 -15.48
N LEU A 173 3.90 -10.07 -16.22
CA LEU A 173 4.84 -9.10 -16.80
C LEU A 173 4.18 -8.21 -17.84
N SER A 174 3.31 -8.78 -18.72
CA SER A 174 2.61 -8.01 -19.75
C SER A 174 1.66 -6.98 -19.14
N ILE A 175 0.89 -7.36 -18.12
CA ILE A 175 -0.02 -6.43 -17.43
C ILE A 175 0.77 -5.35 -16.69
N LEU A 176 1.89 -5.71 -16.04
CA LEU A 176 2.75 -4.73 -15.38
C LEU A 176 3.36 -3.74 -16.38
N GLU A 177 3.80 -4.24 -17.56
CA GLU A 177 4.32 -3.39 -18.64
C GLU A 177 3.26 -2.40 -19.14
N ASP A 178 2.03 -2.86 -19.37
CA ASP A 178 0.91 -2.02 -19.79
C ASP A 178 0.60 -0.93 -18.76
N ASN A 179 0.50 -1.31 -17.49
CA ASN A 179 0.32 -0.37 -16.39
C ASN A 179 1.45 0.68 -16.31
N LEU A 180 2.71 0.27 -16.45
CA LEU A 180 3.84 1.21 -16.47
C LEU A 180 3.81 2.12 -17.71
N ASN A 181 3.32 1.66 -18.85
CA ASN A 181 3.12 2.47 -20.04
C ASN A 181 2.06 3.55 -19.82
N SER A 182 0.98 3.27 -19.07
CA SER A 182 -0.03 4.27 -18.69
C SER A 182 0.60 5.37 -17.84
N TYR A 183 1.48 5.04 -16.87
CA TYR A 183 2.26 6.05 -16.14
C TYR A 183 3.15 6.88 -17.05
N LEU A 184 3.87 6.26 -17.99
CA LEU A 184 4.77 6.97 -18.92
C LEU A 184 4.03 7.93 -19.86
N LYS A 185 2.81 7.58 -20.26
CA LYS A 185 1.94 8.40 -21.10
C LYS A 185 1.12 9.43 -20.32
N ASN A 186 1.13 9.32 -18.98
CA ASN A 186 0.24 10.08 -18.08
C ASN A 186 -1.26 9.78 -18.30
N ASP A 187 -1.58 8.57 -18.75
CA ASP A 187 -2.95 8.08 -18.94
C ASP A 187 -3.44 7.43 -17.63
N LEU A 188 -3.57 8.22 -16.56
CA LEU A 188 -3.84 7.74 -15.21
C LEU A 188 -5.25 7.15 -15.05
N ASP A 189 -6.18 7.51 -15.91
CA ASP A 189 -7.54 6.97 -15.93
C ASP A 189 -7.60 5.49 -16.36
N ASP A 190 -6.56 4.99 -17.02
CA ASP A 190 -6.42 3.59 -17.36
C ASP A 190 -6.03 2.71 -16.15
N ILE A 191 -5.62 3.34 -15.05
CA ILE A 191 -5.26 2.68 -13.80
C ILE A 191 -6.43 2.79 -12.81
N PRO A 192 -7.22 1.73 -12.58
CA PRO A 192 -8.46 1.82 -11.81
C PRO A 192 -8.30 2.43 -10.42
N THR A 193 -7.23 2.08 -9.70
CA THR A 193 -6.93 2.63 -8.37
C THR A 193 -6.74 4.16 -8.42
N LEU A 194 -5.98 4.65 -9.41
CA LEU A 194 -5.74 6.08 -9.57
C LEU A 194 -6.99 6.80 -10.03
N LYS A 195 -7.72 6.24 -11.00
CA LYS A 195 -9.00 6.77 -11.45
C LYS A 195 -9.95 7.00 -10.28
N MET A 196 -10.11 5.99 -9.40
CA MET A 196 -10.92 6.13 -8.20
C MET A 196 -10.42 7.23 -7.26
N LEU A 197 -9.10 7.34 -7.06
CA LEU A 197 -8.50 8.34 -6.18
C LEU A 197 -8.67 9.76 -6.72
N PHE A 198 -8.50 9.96 -8.03
CA PHE A 198 -8.55 11.28 -8.67
C PHE A 198 -9.96 11.72 -9.10
N THR A 199 -10.98 10.85 -9.03
CA THR A 199 -12.37 11.23 -9.34
C THR A 199 -12.80 12.40 -8.44
N SER A 200 -13.33 13.47 -9.04
CA SER A 200 -13.76 14.68 -8.34
C SER A 200 -14.97 14.41 -7.44
N LEU A 201 -15.13 15.20 -6.38
CA LEU A 201 -16.29 15.10 -5.49
C LEU A 201 -17.60 15.40 -6.23
N GLU A 202 -17.58 16.36 -7.15
CA GLU A 202 -18.73 16.67 -8.01
C GLU A 202 -19.17 15.47 -8.84
N THR A 203 -18.23 14.74 -9.44
CA THR A 203 -18.55 13.51 -10.18
C THR A 203 -19.13 12.44 -9.27
N LEU A 204 -18.62 12.28 -8.05
CA LEU A 204 -19.16 11.31 -7.08
C LEU A 204 -20.58 11.67 -6.63
N GLU A 205 -20.82 12.95 -6.38
CA GLU A 205 -22.14 13.47 -6.01
C GLU A 205 -23.16 13.24 -7.13
N ASN A 206 -22.79 13.55 -8.38
CA ASN A 206 -23.63 13.33 -9.56
C ASN A 206 -24.01 11.84 -9.72
N ARG A 207 -23.04 10.92 -9.56
CA ARG A 207 -23.30 9.48 -9.58
C ARG A 207 -24.23 9.05 -8.45
N ALA A 208 -24.03 9.58 -7.24
CA ALA A 208 -24.88 9.28 -6.08
C ALA A 208 -26.32 9.75 -6.30
N ASN A 209 -26.50 10.96 -6.84
CA ASN A 209 -27.82 11.50 -7.19
C ASN A 209 -28.49 10.67 -8.29
N SER A 210 -27.76 10.27 -9.33
CA SER A 210 -28.28 9.41 -10.40
C SER A 210 -28.83 8.08 -9.87
N LEU A 211 -28.11 7.42 -8.93
CA LEU A 211 -28.63 6.22 -8.30
C LEU A 211 -29.88 6.53 -7.47
N LYS A 212 -29.81 7.57 -6.64
CA LYS A 212 -30.96 7.97 -5.78
C LYS A 212 -32.23 8.16 -6.60
N GLU A 213 -32.18 8.91 -7.69
CA GLU A 213 -33.32 9.15 -8.57
C GLU A 213 -33.97 7.86 -9.09
N LYS A 214 -33.15 6.85 -9.40
CA LYS A 214 -33.64 5.56 -9.90
C LYS A 214 -34.30 4.69 -8.84
N ILE A 215 -33.88 4.79 -7.58
CA ILE A 215 -34.36 3.91 -6.51
C ILE A 215 -35.35 4.60 -5.53
N ASP A 216 -35.57 5.89 -5.66
CA ASP A 216 -36.38 6.71 -4.70
C ASP A 216 -37.83 6.25 -4.57
N THR A 217 -38.39 5.59 -5.59
CA THR A 217 -39.73 4.99 -5.57
C THR A 217 -39.75 3.59 -4.92
N ILE A 218 -38.61 2.96 -4.74
CA ILE A 218 -38.47 1.58 -4.28
C ILE A 218 -38.10 1.54 -2.78
N CYS A 219 -37.21 2.42 -2.35
CA CYS A 219 -36.66 2.46 -1.00
C CYS A 219 -36.40 3.91 -0.55
N THR A 220 -36.15 4.12 0.72
CA THR A 220 -35.72 5.44 1.19
C THR A 220 -34.20 5.57 0.96
N ALA A 221 -33.83 6.50 0.09
CA ALA A 221 -32.46 6.78 -0.28
C ALA A 221 -32.06 8.24 0.04
N GLN A 222 -30.86 8.45 0.57
CA GLN A 222 -30.35 9.79 0.88
C GLN A 222 -28.89 9.89 0.45
N VAL A 223 -28.57 10.89 -0.38
CA VAL A 223 -27.20 11.27 -0.73
C VAL A 223 -26.57 12.05 0.42
N LEU A 224 -25.33 11.76 0.75
CA LEU A 224 -24.56 12.49 1.77
C LEU A 224 -23.07 12.47 1.48
N GLU A 225 -22.40 13.47 2.01
CA GLU A 225 -20.93 13.45 2.12
C GLU A 225 -20.48 12.36 3.10
N THR A 226 -19.47 11.64 2.73
CA THR A 226 -18.87 10.58 3.56
C THR A 226 -17.36 10.56 3.44
N GLN A 227 -16.72 9.63 4.13
CA GLN A 227 -15.29 9.41 4.04
C GLN A 227 -15.02 7.94 3.75
N THR A 228 -14.02 7.69 2.93
CA THR A 228 -13.59 6.33 2.62
C THR A 228 -12.12 6.12 2.99
N LEU A 229 -11.74 4.87 3.20
CA LEU A 229 -10.35 4.42 3.38
C LEU A 229 -9.87 3.81 2.08
N ILE A 230 -8.58 3.98 1.76
CA ILE A 230 -8.01 3.39 0.54
C ILE A 230 -7.93 1.86 0.66
N GLY A 231 -7.69 1.34 1.85
CA GLY A 231 -7.63 -0.10 2.11
C GLY A 231 -6.58 -0.50 3.14
N GLY A 232 -6.49 -1.78 3.41
CA GLY A 232 -5.46 -2.34 4.27
C GLY A 232 -4.11 -2.45 3.56
N GLY A 233 -3.03 -2.15 4.27
CA GLY A 233 -1.67 -2.27 3.75
C GLY A 233 -1.13 -1.05 3.00
N THR A 234 -1.85 0.09 3.07
CA THR A 234 -1.39 1.39 2.58
C THR A 234 -2.12 2.53 3.30
N THR A 235 -1.45 3.66 3.48
CA THR A 235 -2.02 4.90 4.07
C THR A 235 -2.90 4.65 5.30
N PRO A 236 -2.37 4.06 6.39
CA PRO A 236 -3.17 3.66 7.54
C PRO A 236 -3.90 4.86 8.15
N ASN A 237 -5.17 4.67 8.49
CA ASN A 237 -6.05 5.68 9.11
C ASN A 237 -6.29 6.95 8.25
N ARG A 238 -5.87 6.99 6.99
CA ARG A 238 -6.11 8.12 6.09
C ARG A 238 -7.48 7.99 5.41
N LYS A 239 -8.39 8.83 5.84
CA LYS A 239 -9.71 8.96 5.23
C LYS A 239 -9.66 10.03 4.15
N ILE A 240 -10.28 9.73 3.01
CA ILE A 240 -10.44 10.67 1.90
C ILE A 240 -11.92 11.01 1.73
N PRO A 241 -12.25 12.25 1.29
CA PRO A 241 -13.64 12.65 1.10
C PRO A 241 -14.30 11.85 -0.02
N SER A 242 -15.58 11.56 0.14
CA SER A 242 -16.40 10.84 -0.83
C SER A 242 -17.87 11.28 -0.73
N PHE A 243 -18.68 10.81 -1.65
CA PHE A 243 -20.14 10.85 -1.57
C PHE A 243 -20.70 9.43 -1.52
N GLY A 244 -21.81 9.26 -0.82
CA GLY A 244 -22.48 7.98 -0.69
C GLY A 244 -24.00 8.11 -0.72
N VAL A 245 -24.64 6.97 -0.90
CA VAL A 245 -26.11 6.83 -0.77
C VAL A 245 -26.41 5.90 0.38
N THR A 246 -27.11 6.41 1.39
CA THR A 246 -27.69 5.55 2.43
C THR A 246 -29.01 4.99 1.96
N ILE A 247 -29.23 3.71 2.26
CA ILE A 247 -30.43 2.97 1.86
C ILE A 247 -31.11 2.37 3.10
N SER A 248 -32.41 2.56 3.19
CA SER A 248 -33.28 1.85 4.12
C SER A 248 -34.53 1.37 3.40
N TYR A 249 -35.05 0.23 3.82
CA TYR A 249 -36.22 -0.38 3.18
C TYR A 249 -37.17 -0.97 4.22
N LYS A 250 -38.36 -0.38 4.36
CA LYS A 250 -39.41 -0.80 5.33
C LYS A 250 -38.80 -1.03 6.72
N ASP A 251 -39.15 -2.11 7.39
CA ASP A 251 -38.67 -2.49 8.71
C ASP A 251 -37.43 -3.40 8.66
N PHE A 252 -36.71 -3.44 7.52
CA PHE A 252 -35.51 -4.27 7.39
C PHE A 252 -34.33 -3.66 8.16
N LYS A 253 -33.73 -4.46 9.02
CA LYS A 253 -32.48 -4.07 9.69
C LYS A 253 -31.34 -3.96 8.67
N PRO A 254 -30.38 -3.05 8.87
CA PRO A 254 -29.26 -2.84 7.94
C PRO A 254 -28.50 -4.14 7.58
N ASN A 255 -28.26 -5.01 8.56
CA ASN A 255 -27.59 -6.30 8.32
C ASN A 255 -28.38 -7.23 7.36
N LYS A 256 -29.71 -7.11 7.32
CA LYS A 256 -30.52 -7.88 6.39
C LYS A 256 -30.37 -7.33 4.95
N ILE A 257 -30.37 -6.00 4.81
CA ILE A 257 -30.16 -5.34 3.51
C ILE A 257 -28.74 -5.63 2.99
N GLU A 258 -27.71 -5.48 3.86
CA GLU A 258 -26.33 -5.80 3.52
C GLU A 258 -26.17 -7.24 3.02
N LYS A 259 -26.79 -8.19 3.71
CA LYS A 259 -26.77 -9.59 3.31
C LYS A 259 -27.40 -9.82 1.94
N LEU A 260 -28.54 -9.16 1.66
CA LEU A 260 -29.21 -9.24 0.35
C LEU A 260 -28.34 -8.62 -0.75
N PHE A 261 -27.73 -7.46 -0.49
CA PHE A 261 -26.81 -6.83 -1.43
C PHE A 261 -25.62 -7.73 -1.73
N ARG A 262 -25.00 -8.30 -0.72
CA ARG A 262 -23.89 -9.23 -0.88
C ARG A 262 -24.25 -10.49 -1.68
N GLN A 263 -25.46 -11.01 -1.53
CA GLN A 263 -25.96 -12.13 -2.34
C GLN A 263 -26.10 -11.78 -3.82
N ASN A 264 -26.24 -10.48 -4.14
CA ASN A 264 -26.29 -9.95 -5.49
C ASN A 264 -24.97 -9.28 -5.91
N ASN A 265 -23.86 -9.64 -5.28
CA ASN A 265 -22.50 -9.14 -5.55
C ASN A 265 -22.32 -7.62 -5.32
N LEU A 266 -23.20 -6.99 -4.56
CA LEU A 266 -23.07 -5.60 -4.18
C LEU A 266 -22.50 -5.51 -2.76
N ILE A 267 -21.30 -4.92 -2.62
CA ILE A 267 -20.64 -4.74 -1.34
C ILE A 267 -20.91 -3.34 -0.83
N CYS A 268 -21.42 -3.24 0.39
CA CYS A 268 -21.73 -1.99 1.06
C CYS A 268 -21.17 -1.95 2.49
N ARG A 269 -21.20 -0.78 3.11
CA ARG A 269 -20.89 -0.60 4.53
C ARG A 269 -22.17 -0.42 5.34
N ILE A 270 -22.10 -0.70 6.63
CA ILE A 270 -23.13 -0.28 7.59
C ILE A 270 -22.53 0.86 8.42
N GLU A 271 -23.14 2.02 8.36
CA GLU A 271 -22.69 3.21 9.06
C GLU A 271 -23.90 3.93 9.65
N ASN A 272 -23.83 4.31 10.93
CA ASN A 272 -24.95 4.97 11.65
C ASN A 272 -26.30 4.23 11.48
N GLU A 273 -26.29 2.90 11.64
CA GLU A 273 -27.45 2.02 11.50
C GLU A 273 -28.15 2.09 10.12
N LYS A 274 -27.44 2.50 9.06
CA LYS A 274 -27.91 2.49 7.67
C LYS A 274 -26.92 1.77 6.78
N VAL A 275 -27.40 1.19 5.70
CA VAL A 275 -26.54 0.69 4.63
C VAL A 275 -26.04 1.88 3.81
N LEU A 276 -24.75 1.91 3.53
CA LEU A 276 -24.09 2.97 2.76
C LEU A 276 -23.38 2.38 1.55
N LEU A 277 -23.71 2.88 0.37
CA LEU A 277 -23.00 2.69 -0.88
C LEU A 277 -22.07 3.86 -1.11
N ASP A 278 -20.76 3.59 -1.28
CA ASP A 278 -19.72 4.61 -1.43
C ASP A 278 -19.34 4.77 -2.91
N PHE A 279 -19.60 5.95 -3.45
CA PHE A 279 -19.41 6.23 -4.88
C PHE A 279 -17.96 6.44 -5.29
N ARG A 280 -17.02 6.44 -4.34
CA ARG A 280 -15.56 6.39 -4.67
C ARG A 280 -15.21 5.11 -5.42
N THR A 281 -15.91 4.02 -5.16
CA THR A 281 -15.64 2.69 -5.77
C THR A 281 -16.74 2.24 -6.74
N ILE A 282 -17.88 2.93 -6.79
CA ILE A 282 -18.96 2.64 -7.73
C ILE A 282 -18.77 3.49 -8.99
N GLN A 283 -18.65 2.83 -10.15
CA GLN A 283 -18.46 3.48 -11.44
C GLN A 283 -19.82 3.83 -12.08
N GLU A 284 -19.81 4.77 -13.03
CA GLU A 284 -20.99 5.24 -13.76
C GLU A 284 -21.77 4.07 -14.42
N ASN A 285 -21.07 3.15 -15.04
CA ASN A 285 -21.65 2.00 -15.75
C ASN A 285 -22.26 0.94 -14.83
N GLU A 286 -22.05 1.02 -13.50
CA GLU A 286 -22.60 0.09 -12.53
C GLU A 286 -23.94 0.57 -11.96
N ILE A 287 -24.28 1.86 -12.12
CA ILE A 287 -25.46 2.47 -11.52
C ILE A 287 -26.76 1.79 -11.97
N GLU A 288 -26.88 1.49 -13.26
CA GLU A 288 -28.06 0.78 -13.80
C GLU A 288 -28.21 -0.62 -13.22
N GLN A 289 -27.09 -1.33 -13.07
CA GLN A 289 -27.10 -2.68 -12.50
C GLN A 289 -27.46 -2.67 -11.02
N ILE A 290 -27.04 -1.62 -10.28
CA ILE A 290 -27.35 -1.48 -8.85
C ILE A 290 -28.82 -1.10 -8.66
N ALA A 291 -29.41 -0.33 -9.58
CA ALA A 291 -30.80 0.12 -9.51
C ALA A 291 -31.83 -0.98 -9.82
N ASN A 292 -31.45 -2.00 -10.61
CA ASN A 292 -32.30 -3.12 -11.02
C ASN A 292 -32.19 -4.30 -10.05
#